data_9eff52217dac1fc7840f4f292fe7bae1
#
_entry.id   9eff52217dac1fc7840f4f292fe7bae1
#
_cell.length_a   1.000
_cell.length_b   1.000
_cell.length_c   1.000
_cell.angle_alpha   90.00
_cell.angle_beta   90.00
_cell.angle_gamma   90.00
#
_symmetry.space_group_name_H-M   'P 1'
#
loop_
_entity.id
_entity.type
_entity.pdbx_description
1 polymer ?
#
loop_
_entity_poly.entity_id
_entity_poly.type
_entity_poly.pdbx_seq_one_letter_code
_entity_poly.pdbx_strand_id
1 'polypeptide(L)'
;RSPSRGLGDVYKRQVLEFRDRTVERLGLRLVVGSVQEYIDRGELRERADGTRNTLQTTPLLDTIRTNRFDAVFGGGRRDEDKARAKERIISLRDAFGQWDPRNQRPELWNLYNGRHTPGQHVRAFPISNWTELDVWRYIAREGIELPAIYYAHEREVFRRDGMWRAVGEHSRPAEGEEVTTRTVRYRTVGDLSLIHI
;
A
#
# COMPACT_ATOMS: atom_id res chain seq x y z
N ARG A 1 -10.25 27.29 -22.26
CA ARG A 1 -10.69 26.07 -21.56
C ARG A 1 -9.54 25.57 -20.71
N SER A 2 -9.69 25.60 -19.38
CA SER A 2 -8.75 24.94 -18.47
C SER A 2 -8.68 23.46 -18.82
N PRO A 3 -7.47 22.84 -18.85
CA PRO A 3 -7.37 21.41 -19.03
C PRO A 3 -8.12 20.73 -17.87
N SER A 4 -9.06 19.85 -18.20
CA SER A 4 -9.74 19.01 -17.24
C SER A 4 -8.68 18.28 -16.42
N ARG A 5 -8.54 18.65 -15.16
CA ARG A 5 -7.74 17.86 -14.20
C ARG A 5 -8.31 16.45 -14.22
N GLY A 6 -7.50 15.49 -14.63
CA GLY A 6 -7.95 14.11 -14.78
C GLY A 6 -8.54 13.58 -13.48
N LEU A 7 -9.62 12.81 -13.56
CA LEU A 7 -10.30 12.19 -12.41
C LEU A 7 -9.31 11.44 -11.49
N GLY A 8 -8.20 10.90 -12.04
CA GLY A 8 -7.12 10.27 -11.27
C GLY A 8 -6.47 11.18 -10.23
N ASP A 9 -6.29 12.45 -10.55
CA ASP A 9 -5.69 13.45 -9.64
C ASP A 9 -6.63 13.77 -8.45
N VAL A 10 -7.94 13.73 -8.68
CA VAL A 10 -8.94 13.97 -7.63
C VAL A 10 -8.85 12.89 -6.55
N TYR A 11 -8.78 11.61 -6.95
CA TYR A 11 -8.72 10.50 -5.98
C TYR A 11 -7.40 10.45 -5.23
N LYS A 12 -6.29 10.71 -5.91
CA LYS A 12 -4.99 10.84 -5.26
C LYS A 12 -5.02 11.94 -4.20
N ARG A 13 -5.62 13.08 -4.53
CA ARG A 13 -5.81 14.18 -3.58
C ARG A 13 -6.68 13.76 -2.40
N GLN A 14 -7.82 13.11 -2.62
CA GLN A 14 -8.71 12.64 -1.55
C GLN A 14 -8.00 11.68 -0.58
N VAL A 15 -7.15 10.79 -1.09
CA VAL A 15 -6.36 9.88 -0.24
C VAL A 15 -5.32 10.66 0.58
N LEU A 16 -4.65 11.64 -0.02
CA LEU A 16 -3.69 12.49 0.69
C LEU A 16 -4.37 13.36 1.74
N GLU A 17 -5.50 13.98 1.41
CA GLU A 17 -6.31 14.76 2.35
C GLU A 17 -6.83 13.90 3.52
N PHE A 18 -7.26 12.66 3.25
CA PHE A 18 -7.65 11.72 4.28
C PHE A 18 -6.48 11.37 5.21
N ARG A 19 -5.29 11.10 4.62
CA ARG A 19 -4.07 10.86 5.39
C ARG A 19 -3.75 12.03 6.32
N ASP A 20 -3.69 13.24 5.76
CA ASP A 20 -3.26 14.43 6.49
C ASP A 20 -4.24 14.75 7.62
N ARG A 21 -5.54 14.71 7.35
CA ARG A 21 -6.59 14.86 8.37
C ARG A 21 -6.51 13.78 9.46
N THR A 22 -6.22 12.54 9.09
CA THR A 22 -6.10 11.45 10.06
C THR A 22 -4.87 11.61 10.93
N VAL A 23 -3.74 12.00 10.36
CA VAL A 23 -2.50 12.30 11.07
C VAL A 23 -2.71 13.44 12.08
N GLU A 24 -3.35 14.52 11.67
CA GLU A 24 -3.69 15.66 12.52
C GLU A 24 -4.62 15.25 13.67
N ARG A 25 -5.72 14.58 13.34
CA ARG A 25 -6.71 14.11 14.33
C ARG A 25 -6.12 13.19 15.40
N LEU A 26 -5.16 12.36 15.03
CA LEU A 26 -4.50 11.42 15.93
C LEU A 26 -3.23 11.98 16.58
N GLY A 27 -2.83 13.21 16.25
CA GLY A 27 -1.61 13.83 16.77
C GLY A 27 -0.33 13.09 16.38
N LEU A 28 -0.29 12.48 15.19
CA LEU A 28 0.83 11.66 14.73
C LEU A 28 1.89 12.48 14.00
N ARG A 29 3.13 12.05 14.07
CA ARG A 29 4.21 12.61 13.24
C ARG A 29 4.18 11.95 11.85
N LEU A 30 3.93 12.73 10.81
CA LEU A 30 4.02 12.26 9.43
C LEU A 30 5.44 12.40 8.89
N VAL A 31 5.97 11.30 8.36
CA VAL A 31 7.21 11.28 7.57
C VAL A 31 6.89 10.73 6.19
N VAL A 32 7.22 11.48 5.15
CA VAL A 32 6.96 11.09 3.76
C VAL A 32 8.28 10.82 3.05
N GLY A 33 8.49 9.57 2.63
CA GLY A 33 9.58 9.19 1.73
C GLY A 33 9.08 9.19 0.28
N SER A 34 9.65 10.02 -0.57
CA SER A 34 9.22 10.18 -1.97
C SER A 34 10.17 9.50 -2.93
N VAL A 35 9.69 8.51 -3.69
CA VAL A 35 10.47 7.90 -4.79
C VAL A 35 10.92 8.96 -5.80
N GLN A 36 10.08 9.98 -6.06
CA GLN A 36 10.38 11.04 -7.01
C GLN A 36 11.64 11.83 -6.59
N GLU A 37 11.79 12.15 -5.31
CA GLU A 37 12.97 12.84 -4.80
C GLU A 37 14.26 12.08 -5.05
N TYR A 38 14.22 10.72 -4.93
CA TYR A 38 15.37 9.88 -5.22
C TYR A 38 15.67 9.81 -6.72
N ILE A 39 14.64 9.84 -7.58
CA ILE A 39 14.81 9.92 -9.03
C ILE A 39 15.43 11.27 -9.41
N ASP A 40 14.92 12.37 -8.87
CA ASP A 40 15.38 13.73 -9.15
C ASP A 40 16.84 13.95 -8.72
N ARG A 41 17.28 13.27 -7.64
CA ARG A 41 18.69 13.25 -7.20
C ARG A 41 19.56 12.27 -7.98
N GLY A 42 19.01 11.51 -8.92
CA GLY A 42 19.73 10.51 -9.71
C GLY A 42 20.11 9.22 -8.98
N GLU A 43 19.60 9.03 -7.76
CA GLU A 43 19.87 7.84 -6.93
C GLU A 43 19.03 6.63 -7.37
N LEU A 44 17.87 6.87 -7.95
CA LEU A 44 17.01 5.84 -8.55
C LEU A 44 16.71 6.18 -10.01
N ARG A 45 16.54 5.14 -10.83
CA ARG A 45 16.12 5.27 -12.23
C ARG A 45 14.72 4.70 -12.39
N GLU A 46 13.89 5.44 -13.10
CA GLU A 46 12.56 4.95 -13.48
C GLU A 46 12.69 3.75 -14.43
N ARG A 47 11.85 2.76 -14.24
CA ARG A 47 11.82 1.57 -15.10
C ARG A 47 11.11 1.91 -16.41
N ALA A 48 11.51 1.22 -17.48
CA ALA A 48 10.90 1.40 -18.81
C ALA A 48 9.39 1.09 -18.83
N ASP A 49 8.91 0.22 -17.91
CA ASP A 49 7.50 -0.13 -17.76
C ASP A 49 6.72 0.86 -16.87
N GLY A 50 7.37 1.92 -16.36
CA GLY A 50 6.76 2.92 -15.49
C GLY A 50 6.42 2.41 -14.07
N THR A 51 6.73 1.16 -13.73
CA THR A 51 6.43 0.61 -12.41
C THR A 51 7.39 1.16 -11.36
N ARG A 52 6.83 1.63 -10.23
CA ARG A 52 7.58 2.21 -9.11
C ARG A 52 7.56 1.36 -7.83
N ASN A 53 6.87 0.21 -7.85
CA ASN A 53 6.68 -0.61 -6.65
C ASN A 53 8.01 -1.08 -6.05
N THR A 54 8.95 -1.52 -6.87
CA THR A 54 10.28 -1.96 -6.41
C THR A 54 11.14 -0.79 -5.92
N LEU A 55 10.92 0.41 -6.46
CA LEU A 55 11.67 1.61 -6.09
C LEU A 55 11.31 2.14 -4.70
N GLN A 56 10.13 1.80 -4.17
CA GLN A 56 9.68 2.21 -2.84
C GLN A 56 10.53 1.66 -1.70
N THR A 57 11.28 0.59 -1.93
CA THR A 57 12.12 -0.03 -0.91
C THR A 57 13.22 0.89 -0.44
N THR A 58 13.87 1.62 -1.35
CA THR A 58 14.99 2.52 -1.00
C THR A 58 14.55 3.66 -0.05
N PRO A 59 13.55 4.50 -0.38
CA PRO A 59 13.08 5.53 0.55
C PRO A 59 12.52 4.97 1.85
N LEU A 60 11.92 3.76 1.84
CA LEU A 60 11.44 3.13 3.06
C LEU A 60 12.60 2.77 4.00
N LEU A 61 13.65 2.12 3.49
CA LEU A 61 14.82 1.73 4.30
C LEU A 61 15.58 2.95 4.81
N ASP A 62 15.70 3.99 4.00
CA ASP A 62 16.33 5.23 4.39
C ASP A 62 15.53 5.95 5.49
N THR A 63 14.21 5.98 5.36
CA THR A 63 13.32 6.51 6.41
C THR A 63 13.46 5.73 7.72
N ILE A 64 13.52 4.40 7.67
CA ILE A 64 13.72 3.55 8.86
C ILE A 64 15.05 3.88 9.53
N ARG A 65 16.12 3.95 8.74
CA ARG A 65 17.48 4.23 9.24
C ARG A 65 17.61 5.62 9.83
N THR A 66 17.14 6.63 9.11
CA THR A 66 17.23 8.04 9.53
C THR A 66 16.45 8.31 10.81
N ASN A 67 15.30 7.69 10.96
CA ASN A 67 14.46 7.85 12.15
C ASN A 67 14.76 6.80 13.23
N ARG A 68 15.68 5.87 13.00
CA ARG A 68 16.07 4.78 13.93
C ARG A 68 14.87 3.97 14.38
N PHE A 69 14.00 3.59 13.44
CA PHE A 69 12.84 2.75 13.75
C PHE A 69 13.27 1.29 13.92
N ASP A 70 12.98 0.71 15.06
CA ASP A 70 13.22 -0.71 15.35
C ASP A 70 12.08 -1.60 14.83
N ALA A 71 10.89 -1.03 14.68
CA ALA A 71 9.72 -1.73 14.19
C ALA A 71 8.90 -0.89 13.21
N VAL A 72 8.38 -1.54 12.18
CA VAL A 72 7.48 -0.93 11.18
C VAL A 72 6.22 -1.76 11.09
N PHE A 73 5.07 -1.13 11.34
CA PHE A 73 3.77 -1.78 11.25
C PHE A 73 3.26 -1.75 9.80
N GLY A 74 2.61 -2.84 9.39
CA GLY A 74 1.98 -2.95 8.09
C GLY A 74 0.66 -3.72 8.14
N GLY A 75 -0.23 -3.43 7.20
CA GLY A 75 -1.54 -4.07 7.08
C GLY A 75 -1.53 -5.36 6.24
N GLY A 76 -0.36 -5.93 5.95
CA GLY A 76 -0.26 -7.14 5.14
C GLY A 76 -0.93 -8.36 5.78
N ARG A 77 -1.65 -9.15 4.97
CA ARG A 77 -2.33 -10.38 5.40
C ARG A 77 -1.87 -11.56 4.55
N ARG A 78 -1.86 -12.76 5.13
CA ARG A 78 -1.42 -13.97 4.42
C ARG A 78 -2.37 -14.40 3.30
N ASP A 79 -3.64 -14.02 3.36
CA ASP A 79 -4.64 -14.38 2.36
C ASP A 79 -4.67 -13.45 1.14
N GLU A 80 -3.91 -12.33 1.16
CA GLU A 80 -3.88 -11.39 0.04
C GLU A 80 -3.18 -11.96 -1.20
N ASP A 81 -2.04 -12.64 -0.98
CA ASP A 81 -1.19 -13.15 -2.04
C ASP A 81 -0.35 -14.32 -1.52
N LYS A 82 -0.07 -15.29 -2.39
CA LYS A 82 0.81 -16.43 -2.11
C LYS A 82 2.20 -15.98 -1.62
N ALA A 83 2.73 -14.88 -2.14
CA ALA A 83 4.00 -14.32 -1.70
C ALA A 83 3.98 -13.88 -0.22
N ARG A 84 2.79 -13.52 0.31
CA ARG A 84 2.61 -13.13 1.71
C ARG A 84 2.34 -14.28 2.66
N ALA A 85 2.08 -15.49 2.15
CA ALA A 85 1.81 -16.68 2.99
C ALA A 85 2.96 -17.01 3.97
N LYS A 86 4.18 -16.61 3.65
CA LYS A 86 5.37 -16.72 4.50
C LYS A 86 5.47 -15.67 5.60
N GLU A 87 4.76 -14.54 5.46
CA GLU A 87 4.81 -13.46 6.45
C GLU A 87 4.23 -13.93 7.78
N ARG A 88 4.84 -13.47 8.86
CA ARG A 88 4.39 -13.72 10.24
C ARG A 88 3.93 -12.40 10.85
N ILE A 89 3.32 -12.44 12.02
CA ILE A 89 2.96 -11.21 12.73
C ILE A 89 4.23 -10.41 12.99
N ILE A 90 5.30 -11.05 13.48
CA ILE A 90 6.62 -10.44 13.58
C ILE A 90 7.54 -11.02 12.51
N SER A 91 7.86 -10.22 11.50
CA SER A 91 8.74 -10.60 10.39
C SER A 91 10.10 -9.90 10.56
N LEU A 92 11.14 -10.70 10.85
CA LEU A 92 12.49 -10.18 11.03
C LEU A 92 13.10 -9.77 9.68
N ARG A 93 13.74 -8.61 9.67
CA ARG A 93 14.45 -8.07 8.51
C ARG A 93 15.92 -7.90 8.86
N ASP A 94 16.78 -8.33 7.94
CA ASP A 94 18.23 -8.12 8.05
C ASP A 94 18.62 -6.65 7.88
N ALA A 95 19.90 -6.35 7.95
CA ALA A 95 20.44 -4.99 7.78
C ALA A 95 20.16 -4.39 6.39
N PHE A 96 19.82 -5.21 5.38
CA PHE A 96 19.43 -4.80 4.03
C PHE A 96 17.91 -4.69 3.85
N GLY A 97 17.14 -4.92 4.92
CA GLY A 97 15.68 -4.87 4.91
C GLY A 97 15.02 -6.09 4.26
N GLN A 98 15.80 -7.14 3.95
CA GLN A 98 15.28 -8.37 3.39
C GLN A 98 14.72 -9.27 4.50
N TRP A 99 13.74 -10.10 4.15
CA TRP A 99 13.23 -11.09 5.06
C TRP A 99 14.32 -12.12 5.39
N ASP A 100 14.54 -12.33 6.70
CA ASP A 100 15.52 -13.30 7.20
C ASP A 100 14.82 -14.60 7.64
N PRO A 101 14.69 -15.61 6.75
CA PRO A 101 14.01 -16.85 7.07
C PRO A 101 14.75 -17.70 8.11
N ARG A 102 16.05 -17.51 8.28
CA ARG A 102 16.87 -18.32 9.21
C ARG A 102 16.61 -17.91 10.65
N ASN A 103 16.39 -16.62 10.87
CA ASN A 103 16.11 -16.06 12.19
C ASN A 103 14.61 -15.81 12.42
N GLN A 104 13.76 -16.13 11.43
CA GLN A 104 12.33 -16.07 11.61
C GLN A 104 11.88 -17.08 12.67
N ARG A 105 11.19 -16.60 13.69
CA ARG A 105 10.73 -17.43 14.80
C ARG A 105 9.33 -17.94 14.58
N PRO A 106 9.01 -19.17 14.99
CA PRO A 106 7.64 -19.67 14.99
C PRO A 106 6.78 -18.89 16.00
N GLU A 107 5.53 -18.64 15.64
CA GLU A 107 4.55 -17.91 16.45
C GLU A 107 3.52 -18.88 17.02
N LEU A 108 4.01 -19.92 17.71
CA LEU A 108 3.18 -20.91 18.36
C LEU A 108 2.49 -20.29 19.58
N TRP A 109 1.23 -20.69 19.82
CA TRP A 109 0.43 -20.26 20.98
C TRP A 109 0.34 -18.72 21.14
N ASN A 110 0.36 -17.97 20.02
CA ASN A 110 0.36 -16.50 20.01
C ASN A 110 1.53 -15.87 20.79
N LEU A 111 2.67 -16.55 20.86
CA LEU A 111 3.89 -16.00 21.41
C LEU A 111 4.66 -15.26 20.32
N TYR A 112 4.86 -13.98 20.53
CA TYR A 112 5.56 -13.10 19.58
C TYR A 112 6.90 -12.66 20.12
N ASN A 113 7.91 -12.61 19.26
CA ASN A 113 9.24 -12.21 19.65
C ASN A 113 9.83 -11.24 18.64
N GLY A 114 9.88 -9.96 19.00
CA GLY A 114 10.46 -8.87 18.22
C GLY A 114 11.94 -8.62 18.51
N ARG A 115 12.65 -9.51 19.23
CA ARG A 115 14.08 -9.33 19.52
C ARG A 115 14.89 -9.28 18.22
N HIS A 116 15.67 -8.23 18.05
CA HIS A 116 16.54 -8.00 16.92
C HIS A 116 17.90 -7.47 17.41
N THR A 117 18.89 -7.46 16.54
CA THR A 117 20.21 -6.89 16.80
C THR A 117 20.37 -5.52 16.14
N PRO A 118 21.33 -4.69 16.56
CA PRO A 118 21.60 -3.41 15.91
C PRO A 118 21.74 -3.55 14.38
N GLY A 119 21.09 -2.67 13.64
CA GLY A 119 21.04 -2.69 12.17
C GLY A 119 19.94 -3.56 11.57
N GLN A 120 19.32 -4.45 12.35
CA GLN A 120 18.11 -5.17 11.96
C GLN A 120 16.87 -4.39 12.40
N HIS A 121 15.71 -4.73 11.81
CA HIS A 121 14.42 -4.23 12.26
C HIS A 121 13.34 -5.30 12.05
N VAL A 122 12.20 -5.12 12.68
CA VAL A 122 11.05 -6.00 12.51
C VAL A 122 9.95 -5.30 11.72
N ARG A 123 9.25 -6.06 10.89
CA ARG A 123 7.95 -5.66 10.35
C ARG A 123 6.87 -6.40 11.10
N ALA A 124 6.00 -5.65 11.74
CA ALA A 124 4.87 -6.20 12.48
C ALA A 124 3.59 -6.09 11.62
N PHE A 125 2.93 -7.24 11.42
CA PHE A 125 1.67 -7.36 10.68
C PHE A 125 0.57 -7.85 11.61
N PRO A 126 -0.03 -6.99 12.44
CA PRO A 126 -0.98 -7.40 13.47
C PRO A 126 -2.18 -8.18 12.94
N ILE A 127 -2.58 -7.91 11.70
CA ILE A 127 -3.71 -8.56 11.03
C ILE A 127 -3.29 -9.67 10.05
N SER A 128 -2.06 -10.18 10.18
CA SER A 128 -1.50 -11.21 9.27
C SER A 128 -2.40 -12.44 9.11
N ASN A 129 -3.11 -12.84 10.16
CA ASN A 129 -3.98 -14.01 10.18
C ASN A 129 -5.45 -13.72 9.80
N TRP A 130 -5.78 -12.46 9.51
CA TRP A 130 -7.15 -12.06 9.21
C TRP A 130 -7.48 -12.29 7.74
N THR A 131 -8.73 -12.64 7.48
CA THR A 131 -9.29 -12.62 6.14
C THR A 131 -9.72 -11.21 5.73
N GLU A 132 -9.99 -10.99 4.45
CA GLU A 132 -10.56 -9.71 3.98
C GLU A 132 -11.90 -9.42 4.69
N LEU A 133 -12.72 -10.45 4.91
CA LEU A 133 -14.00 -10.31 5.61
C LEU A 133 -13.82 -9.89 7.07
N ASP A 134 -12.80 -10.42 7.76
CA ASP A 134 -12.52 -10.04 9.15
C ASP A 134 -12.16 -8.55 9.24
N VAL A 135 -11.38 -8.04 8.28
CA VAL A 135 -11.05 -6.61 8.21
C VAL A 135 -12.30 -5.77 8.05
N TRP A 136 -13.21 -6.11 7.12
CA TRP A 136 -14.45 -5.38 6.91
C TRP A 136 -15.38 -5.43 8.13
N ARG A 137 -15.49 -6.58 8.80
CA ARG A 137 -16.26 -6.71 10.04
C ARG A 137 -15.69 -5.87 11.17
N TYR A 138 -14.36 -5.82 11.27
CA TYR A 138 -13.69 -5.00 12.28
C TYR A 138 -13.91 -3.50 12.02
N ILE A 139 -13.74 -3.05 10.77
CA ILE A 139 -14.02 -1.68 10.35
C ILE A 139 -15.45 -1.27 10.70
N ALA A 140 -16.44 -2.12 10.38
CA ALA A 140 -17.85 -1.85 10.68
C ALA A 140 -18.14 -1.82 12.19
N ARG A 141 -17.55 -2.73 12.96
CA ARG A 141 -17.74 -2.81 14.42
C ARG A 141 -17.14 -1.61 15.14
N GLU A 142 -15.95 -1.20 14.74
CA GLU A 142 -15.21 -0.11 15.39
C GLU A 142 -15.54 1.27 14.81
N GLY A 143 -16.39 1.34 13.76
CA GLY A 143 -16.73 2.61 13.09
C GLY A 143 -15.52 3.30 12.46
N ILE A 144 -14.56 2.54 11.91
CA ILE A 144 -13.34 3.10 11.34
C ILE A 144 -13.64 3.82 10.04
N GLU A 145 -13.27 5.10 9.98
CA GLU A 145 -13.39 5.92 8.79
C GLU A 145 -12.42 5.43 7.71
N LEU A 146 -12.90 5.34 6.47
CA LEU A 146 -12.11 4.95 5.31
C LEU A 146 -12.05 6.07 4.26
N PRO A 147 -10.99 6.11 3.44
CA PRO A 147 -10.97 6.95 2.24
C PRO A 147 -12.14 6.61 1.30
N ALA A 148 -12.70 7.63 0.66
CA ALA A 148 -13.88 7.48 -0.22
C ALA A 148 -13.71 6.45 -1.35
N ILE A 149 -12.47 6.18 -1.78
CA ILE A 149 -12.17 5.20 -2.83
C ILE A 149 -12.58 3.75 -2.50
N TYR A 150 -12.75 3.43 -1.22
CA TYR A 150 -13.22 2.10 -0.78
C TYR A 150 -14.72 1.91 -0.89
N TYR A 151 -15.48 2.99 -1.07
CA TYR A 151 -16.93 2.92 -1.24
C TYR A 151 -17.29 2.88 -2.73
N ALA A 152 -18.49 2.40 -3.02
CA ALA A 152 -19.02 2.35 -4.38
C ALA A 152 -19.15 3.76 -4.98
N HIS A 153 -18.63 3.94 -6.19
CA HIS A 153 -18.75 5.19 -6.95
C HIS A 153 -18.74 4.91 -8.45
N GLU A 154 -19.34 5.77 -9.22
CA GLU A 154 -19.30 5.71 -10.68
C GLU A 154 -17.97 6.22 -11.22
N ARG A 155 -17.40 5.47 -12.17
CA ARG A 155 -16.13 5.81 -12.77
C ARG A 155 -15.98 5.25 -14.17
N GLU A 156 -15.24 5.99 -15.01
CA GLU A 156 -14.75 5.47 -16.29
C GLU A 156 -13.69 4.41 -16.07
N VAL A 157 -13.90 3.26 -16.67
CA VAL A 157 -13.04 2.09 -16.55
C VAL A 157 -12.86 1.42 -17.91
N PHE A 158 -11.77 0.70 -18.06
CA PHE A 158 -11.52 -0.19 -19.19
C PHE A 158 -11.04 -1.54 -18.69
N ARG A 159 -11.11 -2.56 -19.54
CA ARG A 159 -10.71 -3.92 -19.18
C ARG A 159 -9.36 -4.26 -19.80
N ARG A 160 -8.39 -4.69 -18.96
CA ARG A 160 -7.08 -5.19 -19.38
C ARG A 160 -6.71 -6.40 -18.54
N ASP A 161 -6.24 -7.48 -19.20
CA ASP A 161 -5.84 -8.73 -18.54
C ASP A 161 -6.94 -9.31 -17.61
N GLY A 162 -8.20 -9.18 -18.02
CA GLY A 162 -9.35 -9.65 -17.25
C GLY A 162 -9.76 -8.75 -16.05
N MET A 163 -9.00 -7.71 -15.76
CA MET A 163 -9.25 -6.79 -14.63
C MET A 163 -9.80 -5.45 -15.10
N TRP A 164 -10.68 -4.87 -14.29
CA TRP A 164 -11.11 -3.47 -14.47
C TRP A 164 -10.02 -2.52 -13.98
N ARG A 165 -9.70 -1.53 -14.79
CA ARG A 165 -8.76 -0.46 -14.45
C ARG A 165 -9.43 0.89 -14.61
N ALA A 166 -9.16 1.80 -13.68
CA ALA A 166 -9.63 3.17 -13.78
C ALA A 166 -8.89 3.92 -14.88
N VAL A 167 -9.62 4.74 -15.64
CA VAL A 167 -9.00 5.72 -16.54
C VAL A 167 -8.35 6.82 -15.69
N GLY A 168 -7.07 7.10 -15.93
CA GLY A 168 -6.30 8.10 -15.20
C GLY A 168 -4.92 8.36 -15.80
N GLU A 169 -4.16 9.24 -15.16
CA GLU A 169 -2.84 9.66 -15.64
C GLU A 169 -1.88 8.48 -15.86
N HIS A 170 -1.86 7.54 -14.91
CA HIS A 170 -0.97 6.37 -14.93
C HIS A 170 -1.64 5.09 -15.48
N SER A 171 -2.88 5.19 -15.94
CA SER A 171 -3.64 4.06 -16.46
C SER A 171 -4.54 4.54 -17.60
N ARG A 172 -3.99 4.55 -18.80
CA ARG A 172 -4.69 4.98 -20.02
C ARG A 172 -5.11 3.75 -20.84
N PRO A 173 -6.32 3.77 -21.41
CA PRO A 173 -6.73 2.72 -22.33
C PRO A 173 -5.80 2.71 -23.56
N ALA A 174 -5.47 1.53 -24.07
CA ALA A 174 -4.78 1.34 -25.33
C ALA A 174 -5.77 1.47 -26.49
N GLU A 175 -5.24 1.55 -27.72
CA GLU A 175 -6.08 1.52 -28.92
C GLU A 175 -6.87 0.21 -28.99
N GLY A 176 -8.21 0.34 -29.12
CA GLY A 176 -9.14 -0.79 -29.14
C GLY A 176 -9.68 -1.21 -27.77
N GLU A 177 -9.20 -0.65 -26.66
CA GLU A 177 -9.82 -0.88 -25.35
C GLU A 177 -11.02 0.05 -25.14
N GLU A 178 -12.18 -0.56 -24.90
CA GLU A 178 -13.43 0.18 -24.71
C GLU A 178 -13.49 0.80 -23.29
N VAL A 179 -13.81 2.10 -23.23
CA VAL A 179 -14.03 2.81 -21.97
C VAL A 179 -15.54 2.82 -21.67
N THR A 180 -15.90 2.37 -20.48
CA THR A 180 -17.29 2.35 -20.00
C THR A 180 -17.39 2.95 -18.61
N THR A 181 -18.53 3.57 -18.28
CA THR A 181 -18.80 4.00 -16.90
C THR A 181 -19.41 2.85 -16.10
N ARG A 182 -18.85 2.57 -14.94
CA ARG A 182 -19.32 1.49 -14.05
C ARG A 182 -19.27 1.91 -12.59
N THR A 183 -20.17 1.32 -11.80
CA THR A 183 -20.11 1.42 -10.34
C THR A 183 -19.03 0.46 -9.82
N VAL A 184 -17.98 1.01 -9.25
CA VAL A 184 -16.79 0.27 -8.82
C VAL A 184 -16.28 0.78 -7.47
N ARG A 185 -15.41 0.03 -6.82
CA ARG A 185 -14.58 0.47 -5.71
C ARG A 185 -13.14 0.00 -5.89
N TYR A 186 -12.19 0.66 -5.27
CA TYR A 186 -10.82 0.13 -5.17
C TYR A 186 -10.76 -1.00 -4.14
N ARG A 187 -9.96 -2.00 -4.43
CA ARG A 187 -9.67 -3.07 -3.48
C ARG A 187 -8.67 -2.61 -2.42
N THR A 188 -7.62 -1.94 -2.85
CA THR A 188 -6.58 -1.36 -1.98
C THR A 188 -6.11 -0.02 -2.53
N VAL A 189 -5.50 0.82 -1.69
CA VAL A 189 -4.95 2.12 -2.11
C VAL A 189 -3.75 1.96 -3.06
N GLY A 190 -3.02 0.86 -2.95
CA GLY A 190 -1.79 0.62 -3.74
C GLY A 190 -2.00 -0.14 -5.04
N ASP A 191 -3.22 -0.57 -5.34
CA ASP A 191 -3.54 -1.34 -6.53
C ASP A 191 -4.49 -0.55 -7.44
N LEU A 192 -4.20 -0.55 -8.74
CA LEU A 192 -5.06 0.08 -9.75
C LEU A 192 -6.24 -0.79 -10.15
N SER A 193 -6.33 -2.03 -9.66
CA SER A 193 -7.45 -2.92 -9.92
C SER A 193 -8.71 -2.49 -9.17
N LEU A 194 -9.84 -2.64 -9.85
CA LEU A 194 -11.16 -2.26 -9.37
C LEU A 194 -12.03 -3.50 -9.19
N ILE A 195 -12.91 -3.44 -8.20
CA ILE A 195 -13.98 -4.41 -8.01
C ILE A 195 -15.26 -3.78 -8.57
N HIS A 196 -15.89 -4.45 -9.53
CA HIS A 196 -17.21 -4.10 -10.00
C HIS A 196 -18.26 -4.48 -8.95
N ILE A 197 -19.17 -3.59 -8.70
CA ILE A 197 -20.28 -3.75 -7.75
C ILE A 197 -21.59 -3.89 -8.51
#